data_c9eb0624ae900147e2488da38ab0f185
#
_entry.id   c9eb0624ae900147e2488da38ab0f185
#
_cell.length_a   1.000
_cell.length_b   1.000
_cell.length_c   1.000
_cell.angle_alpha   90.00
_cell.angle_beta   90.00
_cell.angle_gamma   90.00
#
_symmetry.space_group_name_H-M   'P 1'
#
loop_
_entity.id
_entity.type
_entity.pdbx_description
1 polymer ?
#
loop_
_entity_poly.entity_id
_entity_poly.type
_entity_poly.pdbx_seq_one_letter_code
_entity_poly.pdbx_strand_id
1 'polypeptide(L)'
;ANIESVEAKDDTTVVFHSAVKDDVTLKQVLSSPAGPIVDEESFSADKLTDANTIVKDNAFAGPYKLTSYKVNEALAYAKNDSYKGLTPAKNDVVQVKYFADSSNLKMAVQQGQVDVAYRSMTPTDVEDLSKDNKVKVVKGPGGEERFLAFNFKIMPYGEKSSEPNAD
;
A
#
# COMPACT_ATOMS: atom_id res chain seq x y z
N ALA A 1 -13.65 2.06 13.51
CA ALA A 1 -13.92 3.37 12.92
C ALA A 1 -14.98 4.07 13.75
N ASN A 2 -14.80 5.36 14.00
CA ASN A 2 -15.74 6.17 14.79
C ASN A 2 -16.88 6.73 13.89
N ILE A 3 -17.27 5.99 12.87
CA ILE A 3 -18.38 6.37 11.98
C ILE A 3 -19.67 5.76 12.52
N GLU A 4 -20.65 6.59 12.80
CA GLU A 4 -21.97 6.18 13.23
C GLU A 4 -22.87 5.82 12.04
N SER A 5 -22.88 6.68 11.02
CA SER A 5 -23.62 6.44 9.79
C SER A 5 -23.00 7.16 8.59
N VAL A 6 -23.37 6.72 7.41
CA VAL A 6 -23.02 7.36 6.14
C VAL A 6 -24.29 7.58 5.34
N GLU A 7 -24.49 8.79 4.82
CA GLU A 7 -25.67 9.20 4.08
C GLU A 7 -25.27 9.77 2.72
N ALA A 8 -25.90 9.30 1.66
CA ALA A 8 -25.88 9.96 0.36
C ALA A 8 -26.95 11.05 0.34
N LYS A 9 -26.55 12.29 0.59
CA LYS A 9 -27.46 13.44 0.65
C LYS A 9 -28.02 13.81 -0.70
N ASP A 10 -27.23 13.70 -1.73
CA ASP A 10 -27.55 13.95 -3.12
C ASP A 10 -26.54 13.24 -4.03
N ASP A 11 -26.66 13.35 -5.35
CA ASP A 11 -25.84 12.68 -6.36
C ASP A 11 -24.34 13.00 -6.27
N THR A 12 -23.96 14.03 -5.52
CA THR A 12 -22.57 14.52 -5.44
C THR A 12 -22.07 14.68 -4.02
N THR A 13 -22.92 14.45 -3.01
CA THR A 13 -22.62 14.73 -1.61
C THR A 13 -22.82 13.51 -0.74
N VAL A 14 -21.75 13.06 -0.09
CA VAL A 14 -21.80 12.01 0.95
C VAL A 14 -21.49 12.65 2.31
N VAL A 15 -22.32 12.36 3.30
CA VAL A 15 -22.18 12.84 4.68
C VAL A 15 -21.78 11.69 5.58
N PHE A 16 -20.68 11.85 6.29
CA PHE A 16 -20.23 10.93 7.31
C PHE A 16 -20.59 11.50 8.70
N HIS A 17 -21.38 10.77 9.45
CA HIS A 17 -21.70 11.10 10.84
C HIS A 17 -20.71 10.38 11.75
N SER A 18 -19.95 11.15 12.52
CA SER A 18 -18.98 10.62 13.48
C SER A 18 -19.64 10.41 14.85
N ALA A 19 -19.43 9.24 15.44
CA ALA A 19 -19.84 8.94 16.81
C ALA A 19 -18.99 9.70 17.86
N VAL A 20 -17.87 10.27 17.45
CA VAL A 20 -16.94 11.00 18.31
C VAL A 20 -16.82 12.43 17.82
N LYS A 21 -17.00 13.39 18.72
CA LYS A 21 -16.83 14.80 18.43
C LYS A 21 -15.34 15.07 18.09
N ASP A 22 -15.11 15.88 17.05
CA ASP A 22 -13.77 16.32 16.65
C ASP A 22 -12.80 15.17 16.30
N ASP A 23 -13.28 14.15 15.55
CA ASP A 23 -12.43 13.07 15.06
C ASP A 23 -11.43 13.58 14.01
N VAL A 24 -10.21 13.84 14.46
CA VAL A 24 -9.11 14.32 13.61
C VAL A 24 -8.57 13.24 12.67
N THR A 25 -8.89 11.97 12.91
CA THR A 25 -8.37 10.83 12.14
C THR A 25 -9.23 10.48 10.93
N LEU A 26 -10.50 10.89 10.91
CA LEU A 26 -11.45 10.52 9.85
C LEU A 26 -10.93 10.87 8.44
N LYS A 27 -10.39 12.07 8.26
CA LYS A 27 -9.83 12.50 6.96
C LYS A 27 -8.65 11.64 6.53
N GLN A 28 -7.80 11.23 7.46
CA GLN A 28 -6.66 10.37 7.18
C GLN A 28 -7.11 8.96 6.78
N VAL A 29 -8.12 8.42 7.47
CA VAL A 29 -8.71 7.11 7.15
C VAL A 29 -9.35 7.13 5.77
N LEU A 30 -10.16 8.13 5.46
CA LEU A 30 -10.81 8.26 4.15
C LEU A 30 -9.84 8.50 2.99
N SER A 31 -8.67 9.09 3.25
CA SER A 31 -7.61 9.27 2.24
C SER A 31 -6.66 8.08 2.11
N SER A 32 -6.85 7.03 2.91
CA SER A 32 -6.09 5.78 2.85
C SER A 32 -6.76 4.76 1.93
N PRO A 33 -6.10 3.63 1.61
CA PRO A 33 -6.72 2.53 0.89
C PRO A 33 -7.98 1.92 1.53
N ALA A 34 -8.32 2.32 2.76
CA ALA A 34 -9.54 1.89 3.44
C ALA A 34 -10.80 2.68 3.01
N GLY A 35 -10.63 3.82 2.34
CA GLY A 35 -11.73 4.68 1.91
C GLY A 35 -11.71 5.07 0.43
N PRO A 36 -11.36 4.18 -0.53
CA PRO A 36 -11.39 4.52 -1.93
C PRO A 36 -12.83 4.72 -2.40
N ILE A 37 -13.03 5.70 -3.28
CA ILE A 37 -14.27 5.82 -4.05
C ILE A 37 -14.14 4.90 -5.23
N VAL A 38 -15.07 3.96 -5.34
CA VAL A 38 -15.07 2.93 -6.38
C VAL A 38 -16.38 2.98 -7.18
N ASP A 39 -16.33 2.48 -8.40
CA ASP A 39 -17.50 2.31 -9.25
C ASP A 39 -18.35 1.12 -8.79
N GLU A 40 -19.60 1.33 -8.46
CA GLU A 40 -20.52 0.31 -7.95
C GLU A 40 -20.85 -0.81 -8.94
N GLU A 41 -20.73 -0.52 -10.24
CA GLU A 41 -20.96 -1.54 -11.28
C GLU A 41 -19.79 -2.53 -11.34
N SER A 42 -18.59 -2.07 -11.06
CA SER A 42 -17.36 -2.87 -11.13
C SER A 42 -16.97 -3.51 -9.80
N PHE A 43 -17.41 -2.94 -8.68
CA PHE A 43 -17.02 -3.41 -7.34
C PHE A 43 -18.25 -3.85 -6.53
N SER A 44 -18.22 -5.09 -6.05
CA SER A 44 -19.28 -5.63 -5.20
C SER A 44 -19.25 -5.00 -3.81
N ALA A 45 -20.41 -4.64 -3.27
CA ALA A 45 -20.56 -4.20 -1.88
C ALA A 45 -20.38 -5.34 -0.87
N ASP A 46 -20.67 -6.59 -1.26
CA ASP A 46 -20.79 -7.71 -0.33
C ASP A 46 -19.60 -8.67 -0.34
N LYS A 47 -18.73 -8.57 -1.33
CA LYS A 47 -17.59 -9.49 -1.48
C LYS A 47 -16.41 -8.81 -2.20
N LEU A 48 -15.22 -9.36 -1.98
CA LEU A 48 -14.02 -8.94 -2.69
C LEU A 48 -14.17 -9.21 -4.20
N THR A 49 -13.96 -8.17 -5.00
CA THR A 49 -13.96 -8.29 -6.45
C THR A 49 -12.65 -8.93 -6.92
N ASP A 50 -12.74 -9.88 -7.84
CA ASP A 50 -11.56 -10.54 -8.40
C ASP A 50 -10.69 -9.55 -9.19
N ALA A 51 -9.36 -9.67 -9.03
CA ALA A 51 -8.41 -8.74 -9.62
C ALA A 51 -8.45 -8.73 -11.16
N ASN A 52 -8.73 -9.86 -11.79
CA ASN A 52 -8.85 -9.92 -13.26
C ASN A 52 -10.11 -9.22 -13.74
N THR A 53 -11.20 -9.28 -12.95
CA THR A 53 -12.43 -8.51 -13.21
C THR A 53 -12.13 -7.03 -13.16
N ILE A 54 -11.45 -6.54 -12.10
CA ILE A 54 -11.04 -5.13 -11.97
C ILE A 54 -10.21 -4.67 -13.17
N VAL A 55 -9.24 -5.47 -13.61
CA VAL A 55 -8.41 -5.17 -14.78
C VAL A 55 -9.25 -5.09 -16.06
N LYS A 56 -10.17 -6.04 -16.24
CA LYS A 56 -11.04 -6.13 -17.42
C LYS A 56 -12.01 -4.96 -17.52
N ASP A 57 -12.64 -4.60 -16.41
CA ASP A 57 -13.66 -3.55 -16.38
C ASP A 57 -13.05 -2.15 -16.47
N ASN A 58 -11.74 -2.03 -16.25
CA ASN A 58 -10.96 -0.79 -16.39
C ASN A 58 -11.54 0.39 -15.59
N ALA A 59 -12.12 0.11 -14.42
CA ALA A 59 -12.75 1.09 -13.54
C ALA A 59 -11.71 1.83 -12.68
N PHE A 60 -10.84 2.63 -13.32
CA PHE A 60 -9.75 3.35 -12.66
C PHE A 60 -9.90 4.86 -12.82
N ALA A 61 -9.95 5.58 -11.69
CA ALA A 61 -10.02 7.03 -11.65
C ALA A 61 -8.65 7.71 -11.42
N GLY A 62 -7.60 6.94 -11.16
CA GLY A 62 -6.25 7.44 -10.92
C GLY A 62 -5.48 7.82 -12.20
N PRO A 63 -4.27 8.41 -12.05
CA PRO A 63 -3.42 8.78 -13.19
C PRO A 63 -2.88 7.59 -13.98
N TYR A 64 -2.92 6.41 -13.41
CA TYR A 64 -2.56 5.14 -14.04
C TYR A 64 -3.70 4.15 -13.87
N LYS A 65 -3.86 3.27 -14.86
CA LYS A 65 -4.76 2.14 -14.85
C LYS A 65 -3.99 0.82 -14.85
N LEU A 66 -4.44 -0.16 -14.09
CA LEU A 66 -3.84 -1.49 -14.04
C LEU A 66 -4.19 -2.24 -15.33
N THR A 67 -3.19 -2.73 -16.03
CA THR A 67 -3.35 -3.47 -17.30
C THR A 67 -3.03 -4.96 -17.17
N SER A 68 -2.29 -5.34 -16.13
CA SER A 68 -1.97 -6.73 -15.84
C SER A 68 -1.68 -6.90 -14.37
N TYR A 69 -2.14 -8.00 -13.81
CA TYR A 69 -1.85 -8.41 -12.44
C TYR A 69 -1.50 -9.91 -12.40
N LYS A 70 -0.29 -10.21 -11.95
CA LYS A 70 0.18 -11.56 -11.69
C LYS A 70 0.53 -11.67 -10.21
N VAL A 71 -0.21 -12.46 -9.49
CA VAL A 71 -0.06 -12.61 -8.03
C VAL A 71 1.38 -12.98 -7.68
N ASN A 72 2.00 -12.23 -6.77
CA ASN A 72 3.37 -12.40 -6.29
C ASN A 72 4.48 -12.32 -7.36
N GLU A 73 4.16 -11.94 -8.59
CA GLU A 73 5.13 -11.81 -9.67
C GLU A 73 5.29 -10.36 -10.13
N ALA A 74 4.22 -9.79 -10.68
CA ALA A 74 4.30 -8.49 -11.33
C ALA A 74 2.96 -7.77 -11.46
N LEU A 75 3.03 -6.44 -11.57
CA LEU A 75 1.95 -5.56 -11.97
C LEU A 75 2.40 -4.73 -13.17
N ALA A 76 1.47 -4.42 -14.06
CA ALA A 76 1.70 -3.48 -15.14
C ALA A 76 0.60 -2.41 -15.13
N TYR A 77 1.03 -1.16 -15.27
CA TYR A 77 0.16 -0.01 -15.35
C TYR A 77 0.42 0.75 -16.65
N ALA A 78 -0.63 1.29 -17.24
CA ALA A 78 -0.55 2.26 -18.31
C ALA A 78 -1.10 3.60 -17.86
N LYS A 79 -0.64 4.68 -18.49
CA LYS A 79 -1.19 6.01 -18.32
C LYS A 79 -2.71 6.00 -18.53
N ASN A 80 -3.43 6.72 -17.70
CA ASN A 80 -4.86 6.91 -17.82
C ASN A 80 -5.15 8.28 -18.46
N ASP A 81 -5.46 8.29 -19.74
CA ASP A 81 -5.74 9.53 -20.49
C ASP A 81 -7.08 10.19 -20.08
N SER A 82 -7.93 9.43 -19.38
CA SER A 82 -9.20 9.95 -18.83
C SER A 82 -9.04 10.64 -17.49
N TYR A 83 -7.84 10.63 -16.90
CA TYR A 83 -7.59 11.22 -15.59
C TYR A 83 -7.80 12.75 -15.60
N LYS A 84 -8.58 13.25 -14.65
CA LYS A 84 -8.92 14.67 -14.50
C LYS A 84 -8.34 15.33 -13.23
N GLY A 85 -7.53 14.60 -12.46
CA GLY A 85 -6.98 15.09 -11.21
C GLY A 85 -5.75 15.99 -11.40
N LEU A 86 -5.18 16.44 -10.29
CA LEU A 86 -4.12 17.45 -10.24
C LEU A 86 -2.73 16.93 -10.64
N THR A 87 -2.51 15.61 -10.60
CA THR A 87 -1.18 15.01 -10.81
C THR A 87 -1.24 14.01 -11.97
N PRO A 88 -1.13 14.46 -13.22
CA PRO A 88 -1.16 13.57 -14.37
C PRO A 88 0.06 12.64 -14.40
N ALA A 89 -0.12 11.48 -15.03
CA ALA A 89 0.97 10.53 -15.26
C ALA A 89 2.09 11.18 -16.11
N LYS A 90 3.34 10.98 -15.68
CA LYS A 90 4.53 11.44 -16.41
C LYS A 90 5.13 10.37 -17.33
N ASN A 91 4.91 9.10 -16.99
CA ASN A 91 5.37 7.95 -17.73
C ASN A 91 4.18 7.27 -18.41
N ASP A 92 4.38 6.70 -19.56
CA ASP A 92 3.32 5.99 -20.29
C ASP A 92 3.02 4.63 -19.67
N VAL A 93 4.06 3.97 -19.14
CA VAL A 93 3.98 2.64 -18.52
C VAL A 93 4.77 2.61 -17.22
N VAL A 94 4.24 1.91 -16.21
CA VAL A 94 4.95 1.55 -14.98
C VAL A 94 4.83 0.05 -14.79
N GLN A 95 5.95 -0.63 -14.62
CA GLN A 95 5.99 -2.05 -14.28
C GLN A 95 6.51 -2.22 -12.86
N VAL A 96 5.80 -3.00 -12.05
CA VAL A 96 6.22 -3.36 -10.70
C VAL A 96 6.55 -4.85 -10.69
N LYS A 97 7.75 -5.18 -10.25
CA LYS A 97 8.22 -6.56 -10.11
C LYS A 97 8.45 -6.86 -8.64
N TYR A 98 7.95 -7.98 -8.17
CA TYR A 98 8.16 -8.43 -6.81
C TYR A 98 9.43 -9.27 -6.69
N PHE A 99 10.16 -9.10 -5.60
CA PHE A 99 11.35 -9.85 -5.25
C PHE A 99 11.13 -10.52 -3.90
N ALA A 100 11.44 -11.80 -3.82
CA ALA A 100 11.27 -12.57 -2.59
C ALA A 100 12.32 -12.23 -1.51
N ASP A 101 13.48 -11.73 -1.92
CA ASP A 101 14.58 -11.40 -1.03
C ASP A 101 15.33 -10.13 -1.45
N SER A 102 16.04 -9.53 -0.50
CA SER A 102 16.77 -8.28 -0.69
C SER A 102 17.99 -8.43 -1.60
N SER A 103 18.62 -9.59 -1.64
CA SER A 103 19.82 -9.83 -2.44
C SER A 103 19.53 -9.78 -3.92
N ASN A 104 18.44 -10.43 -4.34
CA ASN A 104 17.97 -10.37 -5.74
C ASN A 104 17.51 -8.97 -6.12
N LEU A 105 16.82 -8.26 -5.22
CA LEU A 105 16.42 -6.87 -5.45
C LEU A 105 17.65 -5.96 -5.60
N LYS A 106 18.65 -6.08 -4.73
CA LYS A 106 19.92 -5.35 -4.82
C LYS A 106 20.61 -5.57 -6.16
N MET A 107 20.73 -6.84 -6.57
CA MET A 107 21.36 -7.21 -7.84
C MET A 107 20.59 -6.60 -9.03
N ALA A 108 19.28 -6.64 -9.01
CA ALA A 108 18.45 -6.07 -10.07
C ALA A 108 18.65 -4.55 -10.23
N VAL A 109 18.80 -3.82 -9.11
CA VAL A 109 19.13 -2.38 -9.13
C VAL A 109 20.54 -2.15 -9.70
N GLN A 110 21.53 -2.88 -9.23
CA GLN A 110 22.93 -2.72 -9.68
C GLN A 110 23.10 -3.02 -11.18
N GLN A 111 22.31 -3.95 -11.69
CA GLN A 111 22.31 -4.35 -13.10
C GLN A 111 21.41 -3.47 -14.00
N GLY A 112 20.67 -2.52 -13.40
CA GLY A 112 19.73 -1.69 -14.14
C GLY A 112 18.51 -2.43 -14.68
N GLN A 113 18.17 -3.57 -14.07
CA GLN A 113 16.95 -4.32 -14.43
C GLN A 113 15.68 -3.68 -13.86
N VAL A 114 15.83 -2.83 -12.85
CA VAL A 114 14.79 -1.97 -12.29
C VAL A 114 15.33 -0.57 -12.08
N ASP A 115 14.52 0.42 -12.36
CA ASP A 115 14.90 1.84 -12.25
C ASP A 115 14.79 2.34 -10.80
N VAL A 116 13.88 1.76 -10.02
CA VAL A 116 13.60 2.15 -8.63
C VAL A 116 13.39 0.91 -7.78
N ALA A 117 14.08 0.84 -6.64
CA ALA A 117 13.77 -0.11 -5.57
C ALA A 117 13.22 0.64 -4.36
N TYR A 118 12.14 0.13 -3.80
CA TYR A 118 11.46 0.74 -2.67
C TYR A 118 11.30 -0.27 -1.53
N ARG A 119 11.87 0.06 -0.37
CA ARG A 119 11.86 -0.81 0.84
C ARG A 119 12.63 -2.12 0.66
N SER A 120 12.52 -3.00 1.63
CA SER A 120 13.06 -4.37 1.64
C SER A 120 14.57 -4.51 1.47
N MET A 121 15.33 -3.42 1.60
CA MET A 121 16.78 -3.43 1.63
C MET A 121 17.28 -3.48 3.06
N THR A 122 18.30 -4.29 3.31
CA THR A 122 19.00 -4.28 4.60
C THR A 122 19.87 -3.03 4.75
N PRO A 123 20.25 -2.62 5.99
CA PRO A 123 21.19 -1.52 6.17
C PRO A 123 22.51 -1.72 5.41
N THR A 124 23.00 -2.96 5.35
CA THR A 124 24.22 -3.33 4.61
C THR A 124 24.03 -3.14 3.10
N ASP A 125 22.88 -3.57 2.56
CA ASP A 125 22.57 -3.38 1.14
C ASP A 125 22.53 -1.89 0.79
N VAL A 126 21.90 -1.08 1.65
CA VAL A 126 21.86 0.38 1.48
C VAL A 126 23.23 1.02 1.53
N GLU A 127 24.12 0.54 2.42
CA GLU A 127 25.49 1.02 2.51
C GLU A 127 26.28 0.69 1.23
N ASP A 128 26.18 -0.55 0.75
CA ASP A 128 26.88 -0.99 -0.46
C ASP A 128 26.38 -0.23 -1.70
N LEU A 129 25.06 -0.09 -1.85
CA LEU A 129 24.47 0.68 -2.96
C LEU A 129 24.85 2.17 -2.89
N SER A 130 25.07 2.71 -1.69
CA SER A 130 25.51 4.10 -1.53
C SER A 130 26.94 4.35 -2.05
N LYS A 131 27.73 3.29 -2.22
CA LYS A 131 29.10 3.34 -2.79
C LYS A 131 29.11 3.15 -4.31
N ASP A 132 27.96 2.70 -4.87
CA ASP A 132 27.82 2.51 -6.32
C ASP A 132 27.48 3.84 -6.98
N ASN A 133 28.34 4.31 -7.88
CA ASN A 133 28.16 5.58 -8.57
C ASN A 133 27.01 5.58 -9.59
N LYS A 134 26.47 4.43 -9.91
CA LYS A 134 25.31 4.26 -10.83
C LYS A 134 23.97 4.33 -10.10
N VAL A 135 23.98 4.23 -8.75
CA VAL A 135 22.77 4.17 -7.94
C VAL A 135 22.70 5.40 -7.04
N LYS A 136 21.55 6.05 -7.05
CA LYS A 136 21.25 7.13 -6.11
C LYS A 136 20.41 6.59 -4.95
N VAL A 137 21.00 6.52 -3.78
CA VAL A 137 20.27 6.18 -2.57
C VAL A 137 19.63 7.43 -1.96
N VAL A 138 18.31 7.39 -1.78
CA VAL A 138 17.53 8.45 -1.13
C VAL A 138 17.04 7.93 0.21
N LYS A 139 17.48 8.56 1.29
CA LYS A 139 17.06 8.25 2.66
C LYS A 139 16.09 9.33 3.14
N GLY A 140 15.03 8.91 3.80
CA GLY A 140 14.07 9.81 4.42
C GLY A 140 13.77 9.39 5.87
N PRO A 141 13.16 10.26 6.68
CA PRO A 141 12.72 9.89 8.00
C PRO A 141 11.67 8.77 7.91
N GLY A 142 11.83 7.74 8.73
CA GLY A 142 10.85 6.67 8.89
C GLY A 142 9.94 6.94 10.08
N GLY A 143 8.68 6.53 10.00
CA GLY A 143 7.75 6.53 11.13
C GLY A 143 7.67 5.17 11.83
N GLU A 144 8.55 4.24 11.48
CA GLU A 144 8.58 2.88 12.04
C GLU A 144 9.60 2.80 13.17
N GLU A 145 9.17 2.32 14.32
CA GLU A 145 10.03 2.00 15.45
C GLU A 145 10.15 0.48 15.60
N ARG A 146 11.34 0.01 15.94
CA ARG A 146 11.60 -1.40 16.27
C ARG A 146 12.13 -1.48 17.68
N PHE A 147 11.47 -2.27 18.52
CA PHE A 147 11.83 -2.42 19.91
C PHE A 147 11.72 -3.87 20.37
N LEU A 148 12.46 -4.20 21.42
CA LEU A 148 12.30 -5.43 22.18
C LEU A 148 11.46 -5.11 23.41
N ALA A 149 10.29 -5.73 23.49
CA ALA A 149 9.45 -5.65 24.69
C ALA A 149 9.71 -6.87 25.58
N PHE A 150 10.12 -6.61 26.81
CA PHE A 150 10.23 -7.65 27.81
C PHE A 150 8.91 -7.73 28.58
N ASN A 151 8.27 -8.88 28.52
CA ASN A 151 7.07 -9.11 29.29
C ASN A 151 7.43 -9.67 30.66
N PHE A 152 7.20 -8.89 31.71
CA PHE A 152 7.47 -9.29 33.09
C PHE A 152 6.25 -9.86 33.82
N LYS A 153 5.07 -9.84 33.20
CA LYS A 153 3.82 -10.29 33.84
C LYS A 153 3.33 -11.62 33.31
N ILE A 154 3.66 -11.95 32.08
CA ILE A 154 3.23 -13.19 31.43
C ILE A 154 4.45 -14.03 31.11
N MET A 155 4.37 -15.31 31.38
CA MET A 155 5.41 -16.29 31.08
C MET A 155 5.08 -16.95 29.73
N PRO A 156 5.63 -16.46 28.60
CA PRO A 156 5.39 -17.09 27.30
C PRO A 156 6.05 -18.47 27.20
N TYR A 157 7.05 -18.72 28.04
CA TYR A 157 7.76 -19.98 28.16
C TYR A 157 7.82 -20.39 29.63
N GLY A 158 7.44 -21.60 29.96
CA GLY A 158 7.43 -22.12 31.30
C GLY A 158 6.21 -23.02 31.52
N GLU A 159 5.76 -23.15 32.74
CA GLU A 159 4.64 -24.02 33.11
C GLU A 159 3.35 -23.72 32.37
N LYS A 160 3.15 -22.48 31.93
CA LYS A 160 1.97 -22.03 31.21
C LYS A 160 2.23 -21.65 29.75
N SER A 161 3.22 -22.23 29.13
CA SER A 161 3.54 -21.95 27.71
C SER A 161 2.42 -22.30 26.74
N SER A 162 1.46 -23.14 27.15
CA SER A 162 0.25 -23.46 26.41
C SER A 162 -0.87 -22.44 26.54
N GLU A 163 -0.72 -21.46 27.40
CA GLU A 163 -1.65 -20.34 27.58
C GLU A 163 -1.05 -19.05 27.01
N PRO A 164 -0.95 -18.91 25.68
CA PRO A 164 -0.44 -17.70 25.08
C PRO A 164 -1.40 -16.55 25.38
N ASN A 165 -0.87 -15.47 25.90
CA ASN A 165 -1.64 -14.25 26.20
C ASN A 165 -2.79 -14.43 27.20
N ALA A 166 -2.64 -15.34 28.14
CA ALA A 166 -3.51 -15.34 29.28
C ALA A 166 -3.20 -14.11 30.14
N ASP A 167 -4.04 -13.11 30.04
CA ASP A 167 -4.01 -11.88 30.84
C ASP A 167 -4.61 -12.12 32.22
#